data_f84f60368bd8bd5481bdd5ff64fc946a
#
_entry.id   f84f60368bd8bd5481bdd5ff64fc946a
#
_cell.length_a   1.000
_cell.length_b   1.000
_cell.length_c   1.000
_cell.angle_alpha   90.00
_cell.angle_beta   90.00
_cell.angle_gamma   90.00
#
_symmetry.space_group_name_H-M   'P 1'
#
loop_
_entity.id
_entity.type
_entity.pdbx_description
1 polymer ?
#
loop_
_entity_poly.entity_id
_entity_poly.type
_entity_poly.pdbx_seq_one_letter_code
_entity_poly.pdbx_strand_id
1 'polypeptide(L)'
;LARLIQAGDMDSIERRLLVIAYEDIGLGNPAAVARTISAIDAAKRVGFPEGMIPLGVAVIDLALSPKSKSGELAIQAAMAEAEASDPPVPAYLRFTPVGMKEEDKYPYDRPDLWYKIQYLPDAIRTKRFYQPQATSAYEKQLAANYESLKRYARSKNLAELKRGK
;
A
#
# COMPACT_ATOMS: atom_id res chain seq x y z
N LEU A 1 -10.75 -8.00 -22.73
CA LEU A 1 -11.24 -6.66 -23.02
C LEU A 1 -12.27 -6.67 -24.16
N ALA A 2 -11.92 -7.08 -25.38
CA ALA A 2 -12.77 -6.97 -26.58
C ALA A 2 -14.19 -7.55 -26.39
N ARG A 3 -14.32 -8.73 -25.76
CA ARG A 3 -15.65 -9.32 -25.49
C ARG A 3 -16.53 -8.48 -24.57
N LEU A 4 -15.94 -7.83 -23.56
CA LEU A 4 -16.69 -6.94 -22.64
C LEU A 4 -17.07 -5.64 -23.33
N ILE A 5 -16.22 -5.12 -24.22
CA ILE A 5 -16.57 -3.97 -25.07
C ILE A 5 -17.77 -4.28 -25.97
N GLN A 6 -17.76 -5.45 -26.65
CA GLN A 6 -18.88 -5.88 -27.47
C GLN A 6 -20.18 -6.06 -26.68
N ALA A 7 -20.09 -6.45 -25.42
CA ALA A 7 -21.23 -6.59 -24.51
C ALA A 7 -21.67 -5.24 -23.90
N GLY A 8 -20.93 -4.15 -24.09
CA GLY A 8 -21.20 -2.85 -23.47
C GLY A 8 -20.99 -2.85 -21.94
N ASP A 9 -20.27 -3.84 -21.41
CA ASP A 9 -20.10 -4.06 -19.97
C ASP A 9 -18.90 -3.29 -19.42
N MET A 10 -19.08 -1.98 -19.26
CA MET A 10 -18.03 -1.07 -18.75
C MET A 10 -17.69 -1.34 -17.28
N ASP A 11 -18.64 -1.75 -16.47
CA ASP A 11 -18.44 -2.03 -15.05
C ASP A 11 -17.49 -3.22 -14.85
N SER A 12 -17.66 -4.29 -15.61
CA SER A 12 -16.75 -5.43 -15.60
C SER A 12 -15.36 -5.07 -16.14
N ILE A 13 -15.27 -4.21 -17.16
CA ILE A 13 -13.99 -3.71 -17.69
C ILE A 13 -13.24 -2.96 -16.60
N GLU A 14 -13.87 -1.97 -15.99
CA GLU A 14 -13.29 -1.18 -14.90
C GLU A 14 -12.80 -2.05 -13.76
N ARG A 15 -13.70 -2.86 -13.20
CA ARG A 15 -13.37 -3.75 -12.09
C ARG A 15 -12.18 -4.66 -12.40
N ARG A 16 -12.16 -5.29 -13.57
CA ARG A 16 -11.08 -6.21 -13.95
C ARG A 16 -9.75 -5.49 -14.14
N LEU A 17 -9.75 -4.34 -14.80
CA LEU A 17 -8.53 -3.56 -14.99
C LEU A 17 -7.95 -3.06 -13.67
N LEU A 18 -8.80 -2.57 -12.76
CA LEU A 18 -8.37 -2.13 -11.43
C LEU A 18 -7.80 -3.27 -10.60
N VAL A 19 -8.46 -4.42 -10.59
CA VAL A 19 -7.95 -5.61 -9.87
C VAL A 19 -6.60 -6.03 -10.43
N ILE A 20 -6.46 -6.22 -11.74
CA ILE A 20 -5.19 -6.57 -12.38
C ILE A 20 -4.10 -5.54 -12.07
N ALA A 21 -4.45 -4.24 -12.16
CA ALA A 21 -3.49 -3.17 -11.91
C ALA A 21 -2.93 -3.20 -10.47
N TYR A 22 -3.78 -3.37 -9.46
CA TYR A 22 -3.35 -3.36 -8.07
C TYR A 22 -2.87 -4.72 -7.56
N GLU A 23 -3.49 -5.82 -7.99
CA GLU A 23 -3.16 -7.17 -7.54
C GLU A 23 -1.91 -7.72 -8.24
N ASP A 24 -1.90 -7.70 -9.59
CA ASP A 24 -0.83 -8.34 -10.37
C ASP A 24 0.37 -7.42 -10.60
N ILE A 25 0.12 -6.14 -10.90
CA ILE A 25 1.19 -5.16 -11.19
C ILE A 25 1.66 -4.48 -9.90
N GLY A 26 0.76 -3.87 -9.14
CA GLY A 26 1.02 -3.29 -7.84
C GLY A 26 2.31 -2.47 -7.79
N LEU A 27 3.22 -2.85 -6.89
CA LEU A 27 4.52 -2.19 -6.71
C LEU A 27 5.55 -2.51 -7.81
N GLY A 28 5.24 -3.43 -8.73
CA GLY A 28 6.06 -3.68 -9.91
C GLY A 28 6.10 -2.48 -10.85
N ASN A 29 4.98 -1.79 -11.06
CA ASN A 29 4.89 -0.56 -11.85
C ASN A 29 3.72 0.34 -11.38
N PRO A 30 3.86 1.09 -10.28
CA PRO A 30 2.78 1.95 -9.76
C PRO A 30 2.33 3.03 -10.76
N ALA A 31 3.22 3.45 -11.67
CA ALA A 31 2.87 4.40 -12.70
C ALA A 31 1.88 3.81 -13.72
N ALA A 32 2.00 2.52 -14.07
CA ALA A 32 1.01 1.84 -14.92
C ALA A 32 -0.33 1.71 -14.20
N VAL A 33 -0.34 1.46 -12.89
CA VAL A 33 -1.56 1.46 -12.07
C VAL A 33 -2.29 2.80 -12.19
N ALA A 34 -1.57 3.91 -11.98
CA ALA A 34 -2.15 5.26 -12.09
C ALA A 34 -2.67 5.56 -13.52
N ARG A 35 -1.92 5.19 -14.57
CA ARG A 35 -2.35 5.38 -15.96
C ARG A 35 -3.58 4.55 -16.31
N THR A 36 -3.75 3.38 -15.70
CA THR A 36 -4.96 2.54 -15.88
C THR A 36 -6.20 3.27 -15.39
N ILE A 37 -6.15 3.92 -14.22
CA ILE A 37 -7.26 4.73 -13.70
C ILE A 37 -7.59 5.85 -14.68
N SER A 38 -6.57 6.59 -15.17
CA SER A 38 -6.76 7.67 -16.13
C SER A 38 -7.36 7.19 -17.46
N ALA A 39 -6.97 5.98 -17.92
CA ALA A 39 -7.51 5.39 -19.12
C ALA A 39 -9.00 4.99 -18.98
N ILE A 40 -9.38 4.45 -17.82
CA ILE A 40 -10.78 4.14 -17.51
C ILE A 40 -11.62 5.43 -17.49
N ASP A 41 -11.13 6.47 -16.82
CA ASP A 41 -11.83 7.76 -16.78
C ASP A 41 -11.98 8.39 -18.17
N ALA A 42 -10.93 8.31 -19.00
CA ALA A 42 -10.99 8.80 -20.39
C ALA A 42 -12.03 8.01 -21.20
N ALA A 43 -12.05 6.68 -21.08
CA ALA A 43 -13.02 5.84 -21.77
C ALA A 43 -14.47 6.16 -21.39
N LYS A 44 -14.73 6.40 -20.10
CA LYS A 44 -16.06 6.80 -19.60
C LYS A 44 -16.50 8.16 -20.12
N ARG A 45 -15.57 9.11 -20.27
CA ARG A 45 -15.88 10.47 -20.75
C ARG A 45 -16.21 10.52 -22.24
N VAL A 46 -15.48 9.74 -23.06
CA VAL A 46 -15.69 9.76 -24.51
C VAL A 46 -16.76 8.77 -24.99
N GLY A 47 -16.97 7.69 -24.21
CA GLY A 47 -17.92 6.64 -24.57
C GLY A 47 -17.42 5.72 -25.69
N PHE A 48 -18.21 4.69 -26.02
CA PHE A 48 -17.91 3.80 -27.14
C PHE A 48 -18.45 4.38 -28.45
N PRO A 49 -17.75 4.17 -29.60
CA PRO A 49 -16.62 3.23 -29.76
C PRO A 49 -15.23 3.78 -29.34
N GLU A 50 -15.03 5.09 -29.23
CA GLU A 50 -13.71 5.70 -29.03
C GLU A 50 -13.07 5.32 -27.71
N GLY A 51 -13.87 5.04 -26.66
CA GLY A 51 -13.41 4.58 -25.36
C GLY A 51 -12.59 3.29 -25.38
N MET A 52 -12.67 2.50 -26.47
CA MET A 52 -11.85 1.30 -26.62
C MET A 52 -10.35 1.63 -26.74
N ILE A 53 -9.99 2.84 -27.23
CA ILE A 53 -8.60 3.24 -27.46
C ILE A 53 -7.81 3.37 -26.15
N PRO A 54 -8.22 4.21 -25.19
CA PRO A 54 -7.52 4.30 -23.89
C PRO A 54 -7.52 2.99 -23.15
N LEU A 55 -8.58 2.19 -23.21
CA LEU A 55 -8.63 0.87 -22.59
C LEU A 55 -7.63 -0.12 -23.23
N GLY A 56 -7.46 -0.08 -24.54
CA GLY A 56 -6.45 -0.87 -25.25
C GLY A 56 -5.03 -0.51 -24.83
N VAL A 57 -4.73 0.78 -24.71
CA VAL A 57 -3.44 1.28 -24.20
C VAL A 57 -3.18 0.78 -22.78
N ALA A 58 -4.17 0.85 -21.87
CA ALA A 58 -4.03 0.35 -20.50
C ALA A 58 -3.74 -1.15 -20.47
N VAL A 59 -4.42 -1.94 -21.28
CA VAL A 59 -4.17 -3.40 -21.34
C VAL A 59 -2.75 -3.72 -21.79
N ILE A 60 -2.22 -3.03 -22.79
CA ILE A 60 -0.85 -3.21 -23.26
C ILE A 60 0.15 -2.83 -22.16
N ASP A 61 -0.06 -1.67 -21.52
CA ASP A 61 0.79 -1.18 -20.45
C ASP A 61 0.86 -2.16 -19.28
N LEU A 62 -0.30 -2.66 -18.84
CA LEU A 62 -0.36 -3.68 -17.77
C LEU A 62 0.28 -5.01 -18.20
N ALA A 63 0.01 -5.47 -19.43
CA ALA A 63 0.52 -6.74 -19.93
C ALA A 63 2.06 -6.78 -19.96
N LEU A 64 2.68 -5.66 -20.30
CA LEU A 64 4.13 -5.52 -20.45
C LEU A 64 4.84 -4.99 -19.18
N SER A 65 4.08 -4.62 -18.15
CA SER A 65 4.64 -4.15 -16.88
C SER A 65 5.23 -5.29 -16.04
N PRO A 66 6.31 -5.02 -15.27
CA PRO A 66 6.77 -5.92 -14.22
C PRO A 66 5.64 -6.20 -13.23
N LYS A 67 5.52 -7.44 -12.78
CA LYS A 67 4.48 -7.88 -11.85
C LYS A 67 5.02 -7.99 -10.42
N SER A 68 4.21 -7.56 -9.44
CA SER A 68 4.51 -7.76 -8.03
C SER A 68 3.23 -7.87 -7.22
N LYS A 69 3.03 -9.01 -6.60
CA LYS A 69 1.93 -9.26 -5.65
C LYS A 69 2.28 -8.87 -4.21
N SER A 70 3.41 -8.22 -3.98
CA SER A 70 3.89 -7.92 -2.63
C SER A 70 2.91 -7.06 -1.81
N GLY A 71 2.18 -6.14 -2.45
CA GLY A 71 1.15 -5.33 -1.79
C GLY A 71 -0.08 -6.15 -1.39
N GLU A 72 -0.61 -6.96 -2.30
CA GLU A 72 -1.73 -7.87 -2.04
C GLU A 72 -1.39 -8.85 -0.91
N LEU A 73 -0.24 -9.54 -1.01
CA LEU A 73 0.19 -10.51 0.00
C LEU A 73 0.40 -9.86 1.37
N ALA A 74 0.89 -8.61 1.41
CA ALA A 74 1.08 -7.88 2.65
C ALA A 74 -0.24 -7.60 3.38
N ILE A 75 -1.26 -7.13 2.65
CA ILE A 75 -2.57 -6.86 3.27
C ILE A 75 -3.29 -8.15 3.66
N GLN A 76 -3.21 -9.21 2.86
CA GLN A 76 -3.78 -10.52 3.20
C GLN A 76 -3.14 -11.08 4.48
N ALA A 77 -1.83 -11.02 4.63
CA ALA A 77 -1.14 -11.44 5.83
C ALA A 77 -1.52 -10.60 7.06
N ALA A 78 -1.68 -9.28 6.89
CA ALA A 78 -2.13 -8.40 7.97
C ALA A 78 -3.58 -8.67 8.38
N MET A 79 -4.47 -8.94 7.45
CA MET A 79 -5.87 -9.33 7.71
C MET A 79 -5.95 -10.65 8.48
N ALA A 80 -5.21 -11.67 8.03
CA ALA A 80 -5.16 -12.96 8.72
C ALA A 80 -4.64 -12.84 10.16
N GLU A 81 -3.66 -11.97 10.41
CA GLU A 81 -3.16 -11.70 11.76
C GLU A 81 -4.22 -10.98 12.62
N ALA A 82 -4.92 -10.00 12.06
CA ALA A 82 -5.98 -9.28 12.77
C ALA A 82 -7.13 -10.20 13.16
N GLU A 83 -7.54 -11.11 12.28
CA GLU A 83 -8.56 -12.12 12.55
C GLU A 83 -8.13 -13.13 13.63
N ALA A 84 -6.84 -13.49 13.65
CA ALA A 84 -6.31 -14.49 14.59
C ALA A 84 -6.09 -13.94 16.00
N SER A 85 -5.71 -12.67 16.17
CA SER A 85 -5.23 -12.15 17.46
C SER A 85 -5.84 -10.81 17.90
N ASP A 86 -6.37 -10.01 16.99
CA ASP A 86 -6.99 -8.68 17.21
C ASP A 86 -6.37 -7.89 18.40
N PRO A 87 -5.04 -7.67 18.44
CA PRO A 87 -4.40 -6.97 19.53
C PRO A 87 -4.77 -5.48 19.51
N PRO A 88 -5.00 -4.84 20.67
CA PRO A 88 -5.43 -3.46 20.73
C PRO A 88 -4.36 -2.50 20.17
N VAL A 89 -4.80 -1.48 19.44
CA VAL A 89 -3.93 -0.41 18.96
C VAL A 89 -3.26 0.29 20.16
N PRO A 90 -1.92 0.49 20.12
CA PRO A 90 -1.20 1.20 21.16
C PRO A 90 -1.82 2.55 21.49
N ALA A 91 -1.95 2.88 22.78
CA ALA A 91 -2.69 4.06 23.23
C ALA A 91 -2.15 5.37 22.63
N TYR A 92 -0.84 5.50 22.46
CA TYR A 92 -0.19 6.68 21.86
C TYR A 92 -0.44 6.84 20.34
N LEU A 93 -0.98 5.83 19.67
CA LEU A 93 -1.36 5.91 18.26
C LEU A 93 -2.85 6.24 18.06
N ARG A 94 -3.63 6.31 19.14
CA ARG A 94 -5.04 6.68 19.06
C ARG A 94 -5.16 8.17 18.77
N PHE A 95 -6.16 8.53 17.96
CA PHE A 95 -6.37 9.91 17.52
C PHE A 95 -6.62 10.88 18.70
N THR A 96 -7.32 10.42 19.74
CA THR A 96 -7.61 11.22 20.95
C THR A 96 -7.21 10.42 22.20
N PRO A 97 -5.94 10.44 22.61
CA PRO A 97 -5.50 9.72 23.81
C PRO A 97 -5.97 10.46 25.06
N VAL A 98 -7.04 9.98 25.72
CA VAL A 98 -7.58 10.56 26.95
C VAL A 98 -6.68 10.19 28.13
N GLY A 99 -6.35 11.19 28.97
CA GLY A 99 -5.56 11.00 30.20
C GLY A 99 -4.07 10.72 29.99
N MET A 100 -3.56 10.81 28.75
CA MET A 100 -2.15 10.59 28.45
C MET A 100 -1.33 11.86 28.71
N LYS A 101 -0.17 11.71 29.37
CA LYS A 101 0.77 12.83 29.56
C LYS A 101 1.33 13.30 28.23
N GLU A 102 1.67 14.58 28.12
CA GLU A 102 2.18 15.17 26.88
C GLU A 102 3.46 14.49 26.37
N GLU A 103 4.33 14.10 27.28
CA GLU A 103 5.57 13.38 26.94
C GLU A 103 5.33 12.00 26.30
N ASP A 104 4.19 11.36 26.60
CA ASP A 104 3.83 10.02 26.09
C ASP A 104 2.99 10.07 24.81
N LYS A 105 2.52 11.25 24.39
CA LYS A 105 1.76 11.42 23.14
C LYS A 105 2.64 11.27 21.91
N TYR A 106 2.02 10.89 20.78
CA TYR A 106 2.70 10.77 19.50
C TYR A 106 3.34 12.11 19.07
N PRO A 107 4.64 12.11 18.71
CA PRO A 107 5.38 13.35 18.36
C PRO A 107 5.14 13.74 16.90
N TYR A 108 4.02 14.38 16.59
CA TYR A 108 3.66 14.80 15.23
C TYR A 108 4.64 15.81 14.63
N ASP A 109 5.31 16.60 15.46
CA ASP A 109 6.28 17.63 15.11
C ASP A 109 7.74 17.12 15.00
N ARG A 110 7.98 15.81 15.28
CA ARG A 110 9.31 15.21 15.33
C ARG A 110 9.44 14.04 14.32
N PRO A 111 9.50 14.33 13.00
CA PRO A 111 9.65 13.30 11.96
C PRO A 111 10.95 12.49 12.10
N ASP A 112 11.96 13.04 12.74
CA ASP A 112 13.22 12.37 13.08
C ASP A 112 13.06 11.19 14.06
N LEU A 113 11.92 11.09 14.73
CA LEU A 113 11.61 10.00 15.66
C LEU A 113 10.70 8.92 15.06
N TRP A 114 9.95 9.21 14.00
CA TRP A 114 8.89 8.35 13.50
C TRP A 114 9.37 6.92 13.17
N TYR A 115 10.54 6.75 12.60
CA TYR A 115 11.10 5.44 12.27
C TYR A 115 11.60 4.65 13.49
N LYS A 116 11.70 5.28 14.67
CA LYS A 116 12.08 4.68 15.96
C LYS A 116 10.86 4.30 16.81
N ILE A 117 9.66 4.65 16.40
CA ILE A 117 8.42 4.35 17.13
C ILE A 117 7.97 2.92 16.82
N GLN A 118 7.51 2.20 17.85
CA GLN A 118 6.86 0.91 17.68
C GLN A 118 5.40 1.13 17.30
N TYR A 119 5.03 0.82 16.06
CA TYR A 119 3.66 0.97 15.57
C TYR A 119 2.79 -0.26 15.83
N LEU A 120 3.37 -1.45 15.82
CA LEU A 120 2.64 -2.67 16.08
C LEU A 120 2.46 -2.92 17.57
N PRO A 121 1.30 -3.47 18.00
CA PRO A 121 1.10 -3.95 19.36
C PRO A 121 2.19 -4.91 19.84
N ASP A 122 2.43 -4.99 21.14
CA ASP A 122 3.51 -5.82 21.74
C ASP A 122 3.43 -7.28 21.29
N ALA A 123 2.23 -7.85 21.20
CA ALA A 123 2.01 -9.25 20.83
C ALA A 123 2.52 -9.58 19.42
N ILE A 124 2.49 -8.60 18.52
CA ILE A 124 2.86 -8.77 17.10
C ILE A 124 4.01 -7.86 16.65
N ARG A 125 4.73 -7.24 17.57
CA ARG A 125 5.79 -6.25 17.29
C ARG A 125 6.89 -6.73 16.35
N THR A 126 7.13 -8.03 16.29
CA THR A 126 8.14 -8.66 15.43
C THR A 126 7.61 -9.09 14.07
N LYS A 127 6.29 -9.07 13.87
CA LYS A 127 5.67 -9.46 12.58
C LYS A 127 6.12 -8.53 11.46
N ARG A 128 6.19 -9.08 10.27
CA ARG A 128 6.55 -8.37 9.05
C ARG A 128 5.61 -8.84 7.95
N PHE A 129 4.71 -7.96 7.51
CA PHE A 129 3.70 -8.28 6.51
C PHE A 129 4.19 -8.03 5.09
N TYR A 130 4.93 -6.94 4.88
CA TYR A 130 5.51 -6.65 3.57
C TYR A 130 6.76 -7.46 3.30
N GLN A 131 6.74 -8.21 2.20
CA GLN A 131 7.88 -8.97 1.68
C GLN A 131 8.11 -8.57 0.23
N PRO A 132 9.10 -7.72 -0.08
CA PRO A 132 9.34 -7.22 -1.41
C PRO A 132 9.70 -8.35 -2.36
N GLN A 133 9.10 -8.36 -3.56
CA GLN A 133 9.45 -9.27 -4.66
C GLN A 133 10.59 -8.73 -5.52
N ALA A 134 10.82 -7.40 -5.45
CA ALA A 134 11.93 -6.72 -6.12
C ALA A 134 11.99 -6.95 -7.64
N THR A 135 10.84 -7.06 -8.28
CA THR A 135 10.70 -7.36 -9.71
C THR A 135 11.03 -6.19 -10.63
N SER A 136 11.04 -4.98 -10.11
CA SER A 136 11.32 -3.73 -10.84
C SER A 136 12.36 -2.86 -10.14
N ALA A 137 12.90 -1.86 -10.84
CA ALA A 137 13.80 -0.87 -10.22
C ALA A 137 13.10 -0.11 -9.09
N TYR A 138 11.82 0.21 -9.25
CA TYR A 138 11.02 0.88 -8.23
C TYR A 138 10.92 0.02 -6.96
N GLU A 139 10.50 -1.23 -7.07
CA GLU A 139 10.35 -2.10 -5.92
C GLU A 139 11.69 -2.47 -5.27
N LYS A 140 12.77 -2.59 -6.06
CA LYS A 140 14.14 -2.73 -5.52
C LYS A 140 14.52 -1.56 -4.63
N GLN A 141 14.17 -0.33 -5.03
CA GLN A 141 14.42 0.85 -4.20
C GLN A 141 13.59 0.82 -2.91
N LEU A 142 12.31 0.43 -2.97
CA LEU A 142 11.48 0.25 -1.79
C LEU A 142 12.04 -0.82 -0.85
N ALA A 143 12.52 -1.94 -1.40
CA ALA A 143 13.16 -2.99 -0.63
C ALA A 143 14.41 -2.49 0.09
N ALA A 144 15.27 -1.72 -0.58
CA ALA A 144 16.46 -1.12 0.02
C ALA A 144 16.09 -0.14 1.15
N ASN A 145 15.08 0.71 0.95
CA ASN A 145 14.56 1.60 1.99
C ASN A 145 14.01 0.81 3.18
N TYR A 146 13.26 -0.25 2.93
CA TYR A 146 12.72 -1.11 3.97
C TYR A 146 13.81 -1.78 4.81
N GLU A 147 14.86 -2.32 4.18
CA GLU A 147 16.02 -2.89 4.88
C GLU A 147 16.75 -1.83 5.72
N SER A 148 16.88 -0.61 5.23
CA SER A 148 17.45 0.51 5.99
C SER A 148 16.62 0.81 7.25
N LEU A 149 15.30 0.89 7.10
CA LEU A 149 14.38 1.16 8.22
C LEU A 149 14.32 0.03 9.25
N LYS A 150 14.59 -1.22 8.86
CA LYS A 150 14.63 -2.36 9.79
C LYS A 150 15.81 -2.32 10.76
N ARG A 151 16.86 -1.55 10.45
CA ARG A 151 18.05 -1.41 11.31
C ARG A 151 17.80 -0.59 12.57
N TYR A 152 16.75 0.23 12.59
CA TYR A 152 16.42 1.05 13.76
C TYR A 152 15.70 0.23 14.81
N ALA A 153 16.23 0.27 16.05
CA ALA A 153 15.51 -0.21 17.20
C ALA A 153 14.24 0.63 17.41
N ARG A 154 13.11 -0.03 17.62
CA ARG A 154 11.83 0.62 17.85
C ARG A 154 11.43 0.55 19.32
N SER A 155 10.90 1.66 19.83
CA SER A 155 10.47 1.78 21.22
C SER A 155 9.01 2.24 21.29
N LYS A 156 8.31 1.76 22.31
CA LYS A 156 7.00 2.25 22.74
C LYS A 156 7.10 3.35 23.79
N ASN A 157 8.30 3.59 24.35
CA ASN A 157 8.54 4.64 25.32
C ASN A 157 8.83 5.97 24.60
N LEU A 158 7.77 6.72 24.30
CA LEU A 158 7.87 7.96 23.55
C LEU A 158 8.57 9.05 24.36
N ALA A 159 8.41 9.07 25.68
CA ALA A 159 9.08 10.02 26.54
C ALA A 159 10.62 9.87 26.48
N GLU A 160 11.14 8.65 26.45
CA GLU A 160 12.57 8.39 26.25
C GLU A 160 13.05 8.80 24.86
N LEU A 161 12.29 8.44 23.82
CA LEU A 161 12.64 8.80 22.44
C LEU A 161 12.74 10.32 22.27
N LYS A 162 11.80 11.09 22.87
CA LYS A 162 11.81 12.56 22.82
C LYS A 162 13.01 13.17 23.56
N ARG A 163 13.48 12.55 24.62
CA ARG A 163 14.65 12.98 25.38
C ARG A 163 15.99 12.64 24.73
N GLY A 164 15.97 11.84 23.66
CA GLY A 164 17.19 11.52 22.92
C GLY A 164 18.14 10.55 23.64
N LYS A 165 17.61 9.73 24.55
CA LYS A 165 18.36 8.66 25.23
C LYS A 165 18.25 7.33 24.52
#